data_937e9ae14d28446b97b78d87db823368
#
_entry.id   937e9ae14d28446b97b78d87db823368
#
_cell.length_a   1.000
_cell.length_b   1.000
_cell.length_c   1.000
_cell.angle_alpha   90.00
_cell.angle_beta   90.00
_cell.angle_gamma   90.00
#
_symmetry.space_group_name_H-M   'P 1'
#
loop_
_entity.id
_entity.type
_entity.pdbx_description
1 polymer ?
#
loop_
_entity_poly.entity_id
_entity_poly.type
_entity_poly.pdbx_seq_one_letter_code
_entity_poly.pdbx_strand_id
1 'polypeptide(L)'
;MPRPSVQKTTAIDKRILAAAERLFAEHGFDTPLARIARAARVPAAVLRRRGGSKSKLVERVIERLFRGRWKPEWDALLLERSIPLEERLARFYVEYRGNITRTGARLWNRTGLMGLHISRDFSSTLETRILKPIVRELRREAGVTRADRRAVTEREIELVQVVHAAIAFPHTRSHLFGMRVYGTLEELVPMMVRVWLPGAIAEIRRLNRP
;
A
#
# COMPACT_ATOMS: atom_id res chain seq x y z
N MET A 1 5.83 25.95 3.17
CA MET A 1 4.44 25.49 3.35
C MET A 1 4.35 24.82 4.73
N PRO A 2 3.50 25.28 5.66
CA PRO A 2 3.37 24.66 6.97
C PRO A 2 2.77 23.26 6.85
N ARG A 3 3.35 22.29 7.56
CA ARG A 3 2.81 20.92 7.69
C ARG A 3 1.42 20.98 8.33
N PRO A 4 0.41 20.26 7.78
CA PRO A 4 -0.90 20.20 8.43
C PRO A 4 -0.74 19.60 9.83
N SER A 5 -1.22 20.28 10.84
CA SER A 5 -1.24 19.84 12.22
C SER A 5 -1.99 18.51 12.33
N VAL A 6 -1.36 17.48 12.87
CA VAL A 6 -2.00 16.20 13.20
C VAL A 6 -3.05 16.47 14.27
N GLN A 7 -4.29 16.71 13.87
CA GLN A 7 -5.40 16.82 14.83
C GLN A 7 -5.55 15.50 15.58
N LYS A 8 -5.49 15.57 16.91
CA LYS A 8 -5.71 14.38 17.77
C LYS A 8 -7.06 13.75 17.43
N THR A 9 -7.03 12.54 16.86
CA THR A 9 -8.22 11.79 16.47
C THR A 9 -9.00 11.38 17.71
N THR A 10 -10.21 11.91 17.88
CA THR A 10 -11.08 11.62 19.03
C THR A 10 -11.76 10.26 18.89
N ALA A 11 -12.34 9.72 19.99
CA ALA A 11 -13.14 8.49 19.96
C ALA A 11 -14.31 8.58 18.94
N ILE A 12 -14.91 9.77 18.82
CA ILE A 12 -15.99 10.03 17.85
C ILE A 12 -15.45 9.92 16.41
N ASP A 13 -14.30 10.51 16.12
CA ASP A 13 -13.68 10.43 14.79
C ASP A 13 -13.35 9.00 14.41
N LYS A 14 -12.83 8.21 15.36
CA LYS A 14 -12.56 6.78 15.15
C LYS A 14 -13.83 6.01 14.78
N ARG A 15 -14.96 6.26 15.46
CA ARG A 15 -16.26 5.63 15.14
C ARG A 15 -16.78 6.03 13.77
N ILE A 16 -16.71 7.32 13.42
CA ILE A 16 -17.12 7.82 12.11
C ILE A 16 -16.30 7.17 11.01
N LEU A 17 -14.98 7.15 11.13
CA LEU A 17 -14.10 6.57 10.12
C LEU A 17 -14.29 5.05 9.99
N ALA A 18 -14.47 4.32 11.09
CA ALA A 18 -14.73 2.89 11.05
C ALA A 18 -16.06 2.53 10.38
N ALA A 19 -17.13 3.31 10.68
CA ALA A 19 -18.42 3.14 10.04
C ALA A 19 -18.38 3.49 8.54
N ALA A 20 -17.70 4.56 8.17
CA ALA A 20 -17.51 4.96 6.79
C ALA A 20 -16.69 3.92 6.01
N GLU A 21 -15.58 3.45 6.55
CA GLU A 21 -14.72 2.41 5.97
C GLU A 21 -15.54 1.17 5.61
N ARG A 22 -16.28 0.62 6.57
CA ARG A 22 -17.12 -0.57 6.37
C ARG A 22 -18.20 -0.33 5.32
N LEU A 23 -18.99 0.75 5.46
CA LEU A 23 -20.11 1.02 4.55
C LEU A 23 -19.66 1.37 3.12
N PHE A 24 -18.55 2.08 2.96
CA PHE A 24 -17.97 2.33 1.65
C PHE A 24 -17.44 1.04 0.99
N ALA A 25 -16.88 0.12 1.76
CA ALA A 25 -16.43 -1.16 1.24
C ALA A 25 -17.61 -2.07 0.82
N GLU A 26 -18.72 -2.04 1.56
CA GLU A 26 -19.90 -2.84 1.29
C GLU A 26 -20.76 -2.25 0.16
N HIS A 27 -21.04 -0.95 0.22
CA HIS A 27 -22.05 -0.29 -0.61
C HIS A 27 -21.52 0.77 -1.58
N GLY A 28 -20.21 1.06 -1.54
CA GLY A 28 -19.59 2.09 -2.38
C GLY A 28 -19.61 3.50 -1.78
N PHE A 29 -18.92 4.40 -2.47
CA PHE A 29 -18.76 5.79 -2.02
C PHE A 29 -20.05 6.62 -2.13
N ASP A 30 -21.07 6.12 -2.84
CA ASP A 30 -22.38 6.77 -2.93
C ASP A 30 -23.23 6.62 -1.67
N THR A 31 -22.75 5.83 -0.70
CA THR A 31 -23.43 5.65 0.60
C THR A 31 -23.80 7.00 1.22
N PRO A 32 -25.11 7.21 1.59
CA PRO A 32 -25.56 8.46 2.20
C PRO A 32 -24.88 8.72 3.55
N LEU A 33 -24.49 9.99 3.80
CA LEU A 33 -23.89 10.39 5.08
C LEU A 33 -24.80 10.07 6.28
N ALA A 34 -26.13 10.15 6.10
CA ALA A 34 -27.11 9.79 7.14
C ALA A 34 -26.98 8.31 7.57
N ARG A 35 -26.69 7.39 6.63
CA ARG A 35 -26.46 5.97 6.92
C ARG A 35 -25.17 5.79 7.71
N ILE A 36 -24.13 6.54 7.37
CA ILE A 36 -22.85 6.52 8.08
C ILE A 36 -23.01 7.06 9.49
N ALA A 37 -23.74 8.18 9.67
CA ALA A 37 -24.02 8.78 10.99
C ALA A 37 -24.74 7.77 11.91
N ARG A 38 -25.78 7.10 11.39
CA ARG A 38 -26.51 6.03 12.13
C ARG A 38 -25.57 4.90 12.53
N ALA A 39 -24.77 4.40 11.61
CA ALA A 39 -23.83 3.31 11.88
C ALA A 39 -22.72 3.71 12.88
N ALA A 40 -22.28 4.95 12.84
CA ALA A 40 -21.31 5.51 13.80
C ALA A 40 -21.95 5.88 15.15
N ARG A 41 -23.27 5.79 15.28
CA ARG A 41 -24.06 6.21 16.47
C ARG A 41 -23.74 7.66 16.85
N VAL A 42 -23.81 8.56 15.86
CA VAL A 42 -23.63 10.00 16.05
C VAL A 42 -24.73 10.78 15.33
N PRO A 43 -25.13 11.97 15.83
CA PRO A 43 -26.04 12.86 15.09
C PRO A 43 -25.45 13.27 13.74
N ALA A 44 -26.29 13.45 12.72
CA ALA A 44 -25.86 13.86 11.38
C ALA A 44 -25.08 15.18 11.38
N ALA A 45 -25.46 16.14 12.25
CA ALA A 45 -24.74 17.39 12.43
C ALA A 45 -23.31 17.19 12.94
N VAL A 46 -23.10 16.24 13.86
CA VAL A 46 -21.77 15.88 14.39
C VAL A 46 -20.93 15.26 13.28
N LEU A 47 -21.51 14.36 12.46
CA LEU A 47 -20.81 13.77 11.34
C LEU A 47 -20.37 14.84 10.34
N ARG A 48 -21.28 15.78 9.94
CA ARG A 48 -20.93 16.86 9.01
C ARG A 48 -19.81 17.75 9.55
N ARG A 49 -19.89 18.15 10.82
CA ARG A 49 -18.88 19.01 11.46
C ARG A 49 -17.50 18.32 11.54
N ARG A 50 -17.45 17.01 11.84
CA ARG A 50 -16.20 16.26 12.06
C ARG A 50 -15.72 15.50 10.85
N GLY A 51 -16.62 14.96 10.05
CA GLY A 51 -16.33 14.19 8.83
C GLY A 51 -16.09 15.08 7.61
N GLY A 52 -16.69 16.25 7.60
CA GLY A 52 -16.67 17.15 6.45
C GLY A 52 -17.63 16.73 5.35
N SER A 53 -17.31 17.09 4.10
CA SER A 53 -18.02 16.62 2.91
C SER A 53 -17.83 15.10 2.72
N LYS A 54 -18.65 14.49 1.86
CA LYS A 54 -18.50 13.07 1.51
C LYS A 54 -17.11 12.81 0.93
N SER A 55 -16.64 13.65 0.01
CA SER A 55 -15.29 13.53 -0.59
C SER A 55 -14.20 13.54 0.48
N LYS A 56 -14.27 14.50 1.41
CA LYS A 56 -13.31 14.59 2.51
C LYS A 56 -13.35 13.38 3.43
N LEU A 57 -14.52 12.79 3.66
CA LEU A 57 -14.67 11.59 4.44
C LEU A 57 -14.05 10.38 3.71
N VAL A 58 -14.22 10.26 2.40
CA VAL A 58 -13.58 9.25 1.55
C VAL A 58 -12.06 9.39 1.63
N GLU A 59 -11.52 10.59 1.42
CA GLU A 59 -10.08 10.86 1.54
C GLU A 59 -9.52 10.41 2.89
N ARG A 60 -10.19 10.76 4.00
CA ARG A 60 -9.76 10.36 5.35
C ARG A 60 -9.81 8.85 5.58
N VAL A 61 -10.79 8.15 5.01
CA VAL A 61 -10.86 6.69 5.06
C VAL A 61 -9.70 6.06 4.30
N ILE A 62 -9.43 6.55 3.09
CA ILE A 62 -8.31 6.09 2.28
C ILE A 62 -6.97 6.37 2.98
N GLU A 63 -6.78 7.58 3.48
CA GLU A 63 -5.57 7.94 4.24
C GLU A 63 -5.34 7.02 5.45
N ARG A 64 -6.38 6.74 6.23
CA ARG A 64 -6.30 5.82 7.36
C ARG A 64 -5.91 4.41 6.94
N LEU A 65 -6.44 3.91 5.81
CA LEU A 65 -6.16 2.57 5.30
C LEU A 65 -4.69 2.38 4.91
N PHE A 66 -4.05 3.43 4.41
CA PHE A 66 -2.71 3.32 3.86
C PHE A 66 -1.62 3.89 4.76
N ARG A 67 -1.82 5.08 5.34
CA ARG A 67 -0.81 5.71 6.20
C ARG A 67 -0.71 5.08 7.60
N GLY A 68 -1.83 4.66 8.18
CA GLY A 68 -1.87 4.11 9.54
C GLY A 68 -1.32 2.69 9.68
N ARG A 69 -0.86 2.07 8.60
CA ARG A 69 -0.44 0.66 8.56
C ARG A 69 1.04 0.45 8.29
N TRP A 70 1.79 1.54 8.04
CA TRP A 70 3.23 1.42 7.87
C TRP A 70 3.90 1.11 9.21
N LYS A 71 4.73 0.09 9.22
CA LYS A 71 5.53 -0.30 10.37
C LYS A 71 6.97 0.20 10.14
N PRO A 72 7.56 0.96 11.10
CA PRO A 72 8.96 1.42 10.97
C PRO A 72 9.95 0.27 10.79
N GLU A 73 9.63 -0.91 11.34
CA GLU A 73 10.44 -2.13 11.26
C GLU A 73 10.63 -2.61 9.81
N TRP A 74 9.71 -2.28 8.91
CA TRP A 74 9.84 -2.62 7.50
C TRP A 74 10.94 -1.82 6.80
N ASP A 75 11.13 -0.55 7.18
CA ASP A 75 12.24 0.26 6.66
C ASP A 75 13.58 -0.35 7.08
N ALA A 76 13.68 -0.80 8.34
CA ALA A 76 14.87 -1.47 8.87
C ALA A 76 15.11 -2.82 8.18
N LEU A 77 14.09 -3.66 8.05
CA LEU A 77 14.19 -4.97 7.42
C LEU A 77 14.67 -4.90 5.98
N LEU A 78 14.15 -3.96 5.18
CA LEU A 78 14.57 -3.80 3.78
C LEU A 78 16.06 -3.42 3.66
N LEU A 79 16.65 -2.79 4.68
CA LEU A 79 18.03 -2.35 4.71
C LEU A 79 18.97 -3.28 5.51
N GLU A 80 18.45 -4.35 6.13
CA GLU A 80 19.21 -5.29 6.96
C GLU A 80 20.05 -6.23 6.11
N ARG A 81 21.28 -5.81 5.78
CA ARG A 81 22.17 -6.51 4.84
C ARG A 81 22.87 -7.76 5.39
N SER A 82 22.75 -8.03 6.68
CA SER A 82 23.17 -9.31 7.25
C SER A 82 22.26 -10.47 6.80
N ILE A 83 21.05 -10.16 6.30
CA ILE A 83 20.07 -11.10 5.77
C ILE A 83 20.10 -11.03 4.23
N PRO A 84 20.10 -12.17 3.50
CA PRO A 84 20.02 -12.19 2.04
C PRO A 84 18.82 -11.41 1.50
N LEU A 85 18.98 -10.70 0.38
CA LEU A 85 17.91 -9.86 -0.19
C LEU A 85 16.62 -10.63 -0.46
N GLU A 86 16.71 -11.86 -0.94
CA GLU A 86 15.55 -12.73 -1.17
C GLU A 86 14.73 -12.90 0.11
N GLU A 87 15.38 -13.19 1.22
CA GLU A 87 14.73 -13.41 2.51
C GLU A 87 14.13 -12.13 3.07
N ARG A 88 14.84 -10.99 2.97
CA ARG A 88 14.32 -9.66 3.38
C ARG A 88 13.05 -9.31 2.63
N LEU A 89 13.05 -9.47 1.32
CA LEU A 89 11.89 -9.19 0.46
C LEU A 89 10.73 -10.12 0.78
N ALA A 90 11.00 -11.42 0.96
CA ALA A 90 9.95 -12.38 1.30
C ALA A 90 9.29 -12.03 2.65
N ARG A 91 10.07 -11.81 3.70
CA ARG A 91 9.57 -11.41 5.03
C ARG A 91 8.78 -10.10 4.96
N PHE A 92 9.35 -9.08 4.30
CA PHE A 92 8.68 -7.79 4.13
C PHE A 92 7.32 -7.93 3.45
N TYR A 93 7.26 -8.62 2.31
CA TYR A 93 6.03 -8.72 1.54
C TYR A 93 4.98 -9.61 2.21
N VAL A 94 5.36 -10.67 2.91
CA VAL A 94 4.42 -11.48 3.71
C VAL A 94 3.72 -10.58 4.75
N GLU A 95 4.47 -9.83 5.54
CA GLU A 95 3.89 -8.94 6.55
C GLU A 95 3.11 -7.79 5.94
N TYR A 96 3.68 -7.13 4.93
CA TYR A 96 3.06 -5.99 4.25
C TYR A 96 1.70 -6.39 3.64
N ARG A 97 1.64 -7.54 2.99
CA ARG A 97 0.39 -8.05 2.37
C ARG A 97 -0.57 -8.62 3.41
N GLY A 98 -0.09 -9.33 4.40
CA GLY A 98 -0.90 -9.84 5.51
C GLY A 98 -1.62 -8.73 6.29
N ASN A 99 -1.07 -7.51 6.25
CA ASN A 99 -1.67 -6.34 6.88
C ASN A 99 -2.83 -5.72 6.07
N ILE A 100 -3.09 -6.19 4.83
CA ILE A 100 -4.17 -5.69 3.98
C ILE A 100 -5.44 -6.50 4.22
N THR A 101 -6.43 -5.85 4.81
CA THR A 101 -7.73 -6.47 5.05
C THR A 101 -8.58 -6.55 3.77
N ARG A 102 -9.57 -7.47 3.76
CA ARG A 102 -10.57 -7.56 2.69
C ARG A 102 -11.28 -6.23 2.43
N THR A 103 -11.63 -5.51 3.48
CA THR A 103 -12.22 -4.17 3.41
C THR A 103 -11.29 -3.18 2.72
N GLY A 104 -10.00 -3.18 3.10
CA GLY A 104 -8.99 -2.33 2.48
C GLY A 104 -8.78 -2.63 1.00
N ALA A 105 -8.71 -3.91 0.62
CA ALA A 105 -8.57 -4.33 -0.78
C ALA A 105 -9.77 -3.88 -1.62
N ARG A 106 -10.99 -4.03 -1.11
CA ARG A 106 -12.22 -3.57 -1.81
C ARG A 106 -12.22 -2.06 -2.00
N LEU A 107 -11.88 -1.29 -0.97
CA LEU A 107 -11.83 0.16 -1.05
C LEU A 107 -10.76 0.64 -2.03
N TRP A 108 -9.57 0.04 -2.00
CA TRP A 108 -8.50 0.32 -2.94
C TRP A 108 -8.97 0.20 -4.40
N ASN A 109 -9.55 -0.93 -4.75
CA ASN A 109 -10.00 -1.15 -6.11
C ASN A 109 -11.16 -0.23 -6.51
N ARG A 110 -12.06 0.11 -5.57
CA ARG A 110 -13.14 1.07 -5.83
C ARG A 110 -12.61 2.48 -6.09
N THR A 111 -11.55 2.93 -5.41
CA THR A 111 -10.95 4.25 -5.69
C THR A 111 -10.44 4.34 -7.10
N GLY A 112 -9.75 3.29 -7.58
CA GLY A 112 -9.26 3.22 -8.96
C GLY A 112 -10.39 3.28 -9.99
N LEU A 113 -11.45 2.46 -9.81
CA LEU A 113 -12.60 2.41 -10.72
C LEU A 113 -13.39 3.73 -10.79
N MET A 114 -13.39 4.52 -9.73
CA MET A 114 -14.08 5.80 -9.68
C MET A 114 -13.22 7.00 -10.12
N GLY A 115 -12.01 6.75 -10.63
CA GLY A 115 -11.08 7.82 -11.02
C GLY A 115 -10.66 8.71 -9.84
N LEU A 116 -10.89 8.26 -8.60
CA LEU A 116 -10.36 8.93 -7.43
C LEU A 116 -8.85 8.69 -7.44
N HIS A 117 -8.12 9.69 -7.93
CA HIS A 117 -6.66 9.63 -7.88
C HIS A 117 -6.23 9.39 -6.45
N ILE A 118 -5.63 8.23 -6.22
CA ILE A 118 -4.94 7.94 -4.96
C ILE A 118 -4.01 9.10 -4.71
N SER A 119 -4.11 9.71 -3.53
CA SER A 119 -3.41 10.95 -3.24
C SER A 119 -1.94 10.83 -3.68
N ARG A 120 -1.39 11.88 -4.28
CA ARG A 120 0.04 11.94 -4.64
C ARG A 120 0.94 11.49 -3.49
N ASP A 121 0.51 11.74 -2.27
CA ASP A 121 1.18 11.35 -1.06
C ASP A 121 1.27 9.82 -0.86
N PHE A 122 0.25 9.05 -1.29
CA PHE A 122 0.31 7.59 -1.21
C PHE A 122 1.25 7.03 -2.29
N SER A 123 1.11 7.50 -3.54
CA SER A 123 2.02 7.10 -4.62
C SER A 123 3.46 7.45 -4.26
N SER A 124 3.69 8.62 -3.69
CA SER A 124 4.99 9.05 -3.16
C SER A 124 5.48 8.16 -2.01
N THR A 125 4.59 7.72 -1.11
CA THR A 125 4.96 6.83 0.00
C THR A 125 5.36 5.44 -0.51
N LEU A 126 4.58 4.86 -1.43
CA LEU A 126 4.92 3.59 -2.07
C LEU A 126 6.29 3.68 -2.76
N GLU A 127 6.48 4.71 -3.56
CA GLU A 127 7.71 4.91 -4.31
C GLU A 127 8.93 5.12 -3.39
N THR A 128 8.79 5.97 -2.37
CA THR A 128 9.91 6.33 -1.49
C THR A 128 10.26 5.27 -0.46
N ARG A 129 9.27 4.53 0.05
CA ARG A 129 9.49 3.55 1.13
C ARG A 129 9.63 2.10 0.65
N ILE A 130 9.11 1.77 -0.53
CA ILE A 130 9.16 0.40 -1.06
C ILE A 130 10.00 0.35 -2.33
N LEU A 131 9.56 1.04 -3.40
CA LEU A 131 10.12 0.80 -4.71
C LEU A 131 11.58 1.27 -4.82
N LYS A 132 11.87 2.51 -4.44
CA LYS A 132 13.24 3.06 -4.49
C LYS A 132 14.23 2.34 -3.58
N PRO A 133 13.90 1.98 -2.32
CA PRO A 133 14.79 1.15 -1.50
C PRO A 133 15.10 -0.20 -2.16
N ILE A 134 14.10 -0.91 -2.68
CA ILE A 134 14.31 -2.19 -3.35
C ILE A 134 15.19 -2.02 -4.60
N VAL A 135 14.98 -0.99 -5.42
CA VAL A 135 15.87 -0.70 -6.57
C VAL A 135 17.31 -0.52 -6.13
N ARG A 136 17.57 0.21 -5.03
CA ARG A 136 18.93 0.41 -4.52
C ARG A 136 19.58 -0.90 -4.07
N GLU A 137 18.83 -1.76 -3.42
CA GLU A 137 19.34 -3.09 -3.02
C GLU A 137 19.57 -3.98 -4.25
N LEU A 138 18.67 -3.98 -5.25
CA LEU A 138 18.91 -4.67 -6.53
C LEU A 138 20.17 -4.19 -7.25
N ARG A 139 20.43 -2.87 -7.24
CA ARG A 139 21.67 -2.29 -7.82
C ARG A 139 22.92 -2.81 -7.09
N ARG A 140 22.86 -2.98 -5.77
CA ARG A 140 23.97 -3.56 -4.98
C ARG A 140 24.23 -5.01 -5.35
N GLU A 141 23.17 -5.83 -5.37
CA GLU A 141 23.26 -7.23 -5.80
C GLU A 141 23.76 -7.36 -7.26
N ALA A 142 23.43 -6.41 -8.10
CA ALA A 142 23.91 -6.33 -9.48
C ALA A 142 25.35 -5.85 -9.62
N GLY A 143 25.98 -5.36 -8.54
CA GLY A 143 27.35 -4.79 -8.57
C GLY A 143 27.43 -3.40 -9.20
N VAL A 144 26.32 -2.63 -9.21
CA VAL A 144 26.31 -1.26 -9.76
C VAL A 144 27.07 -0.31 -8.85
N THR A 145 28.10 0.34 -9.38
CA THR A 145 28.90 1.33 -8.63
C THR A 145 28.05 2.54 -8.24
N ARG A 146 28.26 3.05 -7.01
CA ARG A 146 27.52 4.20 -6.46
C ARG A 146 26.00 4.03 -6.48
N ALA A 147 25.52 2.80 -6.23
CA ALA A 147 24.10 2.41 -6.25
C ALA A 147 23.17 3.41 -5.52
N ASP A 148 23.59 3.96 -4.39
CA ASP A 148 22.80 4.88 -3.58
C ASP A 148 22.81 6.33 -4.07
N ARG A 149 23.82 6.74 -4.82
CA ARG A 149 24.00 8.13 -5.24
C ARG A 149 23.36 8.46 -6.59
N ARG A 150 23.12 7.44 -7.41
CA ARG A 150 22.45 7.62 -8.72
C ARG A 150 20.95 7.75 -8.53
N ALA A 151 20.33 8.71 -9.20
CA ALA A 151 18.88 8.82 -9.25
C ALA A 151 18.27 7.49 -9.75
N VAL A 152 17.20 7.03 -9.09
CA VAL A 152 16.44 5.85 -9.53
C VAL A 152 15.63 6.25 -10.75
N THR A 153 15.72 5.46 -11.83
CA THR A 153 14.99 5.70 -13.07
C THR A 153 13.60 5.12 -13.03
N GLU A 154 12.69 5.61 -13.88
CA GLU A 154 11.33 5.10 -14.00
C GLU A 154 11.31 3.61 -14.40
N ARG A 155 12.20 3.19 -15.30
CA ARG A 155 12.31 1.78 -15.71
C ARG A 155 12.69 0.85 -14.56
N GLU A 156 13.55 1.28 -13.68
CA GLU A 156 13.92 0.51 -12.49
C GLU A 156 12.77 0.44 -11.48
N ILE A 157 11.98 1.51 -11.38
CA ILE A 157 10.75 1.51 -10.57
C ILE A 157 9.75 0.50 -11.13
N GLU A 158 9.49 0.53 -12.45
CA GLU A 158 8.59 -0.41 -13.10
C GLU A 158 9.03 -1.87 -12.93
N LEU A 159 10.34 -2.14 -12.94
CA LEU A 159 10.85 -3.49 -12.69
C LEU A 159 10.44 -4.00 -11.30
N VAL A 160 10.46 -3.14 -10.27
CA VAL A 160 10.00 -3.51 -8.92
C VAL A 160 8.47 -3.57 -8.86
N GLN A 161 7.76 -2.74 -9.62
CA GLN A 161 6.30 -2.83 -9.73
C GLN A 161 5.81 -4.19 -10.24
N VAL A 162 6.57 -4.88 -11.07
CA VAL A 162 6.24 -6.25 -11.55
C VAL A 162 6.01 -7.19 -10.36
N VAL A 163 6.97 -7.30 -9.44
CA VAL A 163 6.83 -8.18 -8.26
C VAL A 163 5.80 -7.63 -7.29
N HIS A 164 5.75 -6.32 -7.09
CA HIS A 164 4.77 -5.70 -6.21
C HIS A 164 3.33 -5.99 -6.66
N ALA A 165 3.05 -5.88 -7.96
CA ALA A 165 1.76 -6.20 -8.56
C ALA A 165 1.47 -7.71 -8.51
N ALA A 166 2.45 -8.56 -8.81
CA ALA A 166 2.30 -10.01 -8.74
C ALA A 166 1.90 -10.47 -7.33
N ILE A 167 2.57 -9.95 -6.30
CA ILE A 167 2.27 -10.24 -4.89
C ILE A 167 0.91 -9.63 -4.47
N ALA A 168 0.49 -8.51 -5.07
CA ALA A 168 -0.80 -7.90 -4.80
C ALA A 168 -1.98 -8.69 -5.38
N PHE A 169 -1.81 -9.31 -6.54
CA PHE A 169 -2.90 -9.88 -7.32
C PHE A 169 -3.65 -11.05 -6.66
N PRO A 170 -3.06 -11.99 -5.92
CA PRO A 170 -3.80 -13.03 -5.20
C PRO A 170 -4.91 -12.49 -4.29
N HIS A 171 -4.66 -11.40 -3.57
CA HIS A 171 -5.69 -10.74 -2.74
C HIS A 171 -6.82 -10.15 -3.60
N THR A 172 -6.46 -9.46 -4.68
CA THR A 172 -7.43 -8.91 -5.63
C THR A 172 -8.29 -10.04 -6.22
N ARG A 173 -7.66 -11.11 -6.67
CA ARG A 173 -8.31 -12.29 -7.24
C ARG A 173 -9.30 -12.92 -6.27
N SER A 174 -8.89 -13.12 -5.01
CA SER A 174 -9.74 -13.72 -3.98
C SER A 174 -10.84 -12.78 -3.50
N HIS A 175 -10.50 -11.54 -3.16
CA HIS A 175 -11.42 -10.64 -2.47
C HIS A 175 -12.41 -9.90 -3.37
N LEU A 176 -12.03 -9.69 -4.64
CA LEU A 176 -12.90 -9.03 -5.62
C LEU A 176 -13.62 -10.01 -6.52
N PHE A 177 -12.88 -10.96 -7.09
CA PHE A 177 -13.43 -11.87 -8.09
C PHE A 177 -13.92 -13.19 -7.51
N GLY A 178 -13.71 -13.44 -6.20
CA GLY A 178 -14.09 -14.71 -5.56
C GLY A 178 -13.32 -15.93 -6.09
N MET A 179 -12.21 -15.69 -6.80
CA MET A 179 -11.43 -16.76 -7.40
C MET A 179 -10.55 -17.43 -6.33
N ARG A 180 -10.39 -18.75 -6.46
CA ARG A 180 -9.54 -19.52 -5.55
C ARG A 180 -8.08 -19.12 -5.70
N VAL A 181 -7.40 -18.96 -4.57
CA VAL A 181 -5.95 -18.83 -4.47
C VAL A 181 -5.42 -20.15 -3.91
N TYR A 182 -4.39 -20.69 -4.55
CA TYR A 182 -3.78 -21.96 -4.18
C TYR A 182 -2.49 -21.68 -3.41
N GLY A 183 -2.57 -21.75 -2.09
CA GLY A 183 -1.47 -21.48 -1.16
C GLY A 183 -1.71 -20.26 -0.27
N THR A 184 -0.91 -20.17 0.77
CA THR A 184 -0.88 -19.05 1.73
C THR A 184 0.07 -17.96 1.26
N LEU A 185 0.09 -16.80 1.95
CA LEU A 185 1.07 -15.75 1.66
C LEU A 185 2.49 -16.22 1.92
N GLU A 186 2.66 -17.00 2.99
CA GLU A 186 3.94 -17.56 3.42
C GLU A 186 4.53 -18.55 2.40
N GLU A 187 3.69 -19.18 1.59
CA GLU A 187 4.11 -20.07 0.49
C GLU A 187 4.33 -19.30 -0.82
N LEU A 188 3.37 -18.43 -1.19
CA LEU A 188 3.36 -17.79 -2.49
C LEU A 188 4.37 -16.65 -2.61
N VAL A 189 4.54 -15.83 -1.56
CA VAL A 189 5.40 -14.65 -1.62
C VAL A 189 6.87 -15.05 -1.78
N PRO A 190 7.44 -15.98 -0.98
CA PRO A 190 8.82 -16.42 -1.20
C PRO A 190 9.04 -17.03 -2.59
N MET A 191 8.07 -17.80 -3.09
CA MET A 191 8.14 -18.35 -4.45
C MET A 191 8.20 -17.22 -5.51
N MET A 192 7.33 -16.22 -5.41
CA MET A 192 7.29 -15.11 -6.36
C MET A 192 8.59 -14.29 -6.32
N VAL A 193 9.12 -14.01 -5.14
CA VAL A 193 10.39 -13.31 -4.97
C VAL A 193 11.53 -14.10 -5.60
N ARG A 194 11.65 -15.40 -5.29
CA ARG A 194 12.69 -16.28 -5.82
C ARG A 194 12.67 -16.38 -7.34
N VAL A 195 11.49 -16.47 -7.94
CA VAL A 195 11.33 -16.51 -9.40
C VAL A 195 11.70 -15.17 -10.05
N TRP A 196 11.32 -14.05 -9.44
CA TRP A 196 11.55 -12.73 -10.01
C TRP A 196 12.97 -12.20 -9.81
N LEU A 197 13.58 -12.41 -8.63
CA LEU A 197 14.80 -11.74 -8.20
C LEU A 197 16.00 -11.93 -9.14
N PRO A 198 16.31 -13.13 -9.65
CA PRO A 198 17.44 -13.32 -10.57
C PRO A 198 17.28 -12.53 -11.87
N GLY A 199 16.08 -12.53 -12.45
CA GLY A 199 15.75 -11.75 -13.63
C GLY A 199 15.84 -10.25 -13.39
N ALA A 200 15.36 -9.77 -12.25
CA ALA A 200 15.45 -8.37 -11.85
C ALA A 200 16.90 -7.90 -11.71
N ILE A 201 17.76 -8.70 -11.09
CA ILE A 201 19.21 -8.40 -10.97
C ILE A 201 19.87 -8.34 -12.35
N ALA A 202 19.54 -9.28 -13.24
CA ALA A 202 20.07 -9.28 -14.61
C ALA A 202 19.63 -8.04 -15.39
N GLU A 203 18.36 -7.63 -15.27
CA GLU A 203 17.83 -6.44 -15.93
C GLU A 203 18.44 -5.14 -15.36
N ILE A 204 18.63 -5.05 -14.04
CA ILE A 204 19.34 -3.92 -13.42
C ILE A 204 20.76 -3.79 -13.99
N ARG A 205 21.50 -4.91 -14.16
CA ARG A 205 22.81 -4.89 -14.81
C ARG A 205 22.73 -4.35 -16.24
N ARG A 206 21.72 -4.78 -16.99
CA ARG A 206 21.50 -4.31 -18.37
C ARG A 206 21.22 -2.80 -18.44
N LEU A 207 20.33 -2.30 -17.57
CA LEU A 207 19.94 -0.88 -17.49
C LEU A 207 21.06 0.04 -17.01
N ASN A 208 22.06 -0.49 -16.32
CA ASN A 208 23.15 0.29 -15.74
C ASN A 208 24.51 0.02 -16.43
N ARG A 209 24.52 -0.64 -17.58
CA ARG A 209 25.73 -0.73 -18.43
C ARG A 209 26.13 0.68 -18.86
N PRO A 210 27.45 0.97 -18.87
CA PRO A 210 27.97 2.26 -19.35
C PRO A 210 27.64 2.49 -20.82
#